data_9f71f360d24635bbd7a3c96fc69a9003
#
_entry.id   9f71f360d24635bbd7a3c96fc69a9003
#
_cell.length_a   1.000
_cell.length_b   1.000
_cell.length_c   1.000
_cell.angle_alpha   90.00
_cell.angle_beta   90.00
_cell.angle_gamma   90.00
#
_symmetry.space_group_name_H-M   'P 1'
#
loop_
_entity.id
_entity.type
_entity.pdbx_description
1 polymer ?
#
loop_
_entity_poly.entity_id
_entity_poly.type
_entity_poly.pdbx_seq_one_letter_code
_entity_poly.pdbx_strand_id
1 'polypeptide(L)'
;MASSSGGNRALLVIDVQNEYITGNLRIAHPSVFISLPNIGRAMSSAESAGVPIVVVQNVAPPASPLFARGSHGWQLHPSVASRRRDHFVEKTLPSAFAGTDLASWLEARQIDTLSVTGYMTHNCLAATIIEAMHRGLHAELLADACGSVPYRNAAGFASAEDIHRAFTVVLESRFAAVVTTDTWTEAVVRRQSLPRGNIVASYAAAISLTASS
;
A
#
# COMPACT_ATOMS: atom_id res chain seq x y z
N MET A 1 -18.54 26.51 -4.94
CA MET A 1 -18.07 25.11 -4.89
C MET A 1 -16.58 25.18 -5.17
N ALA A 2 -15.74 24.94 -4.16
CA ALA A 2 -14.29 24.89 -4.36
C ALA A 2 -14.00 23.66 -5.23
N SER A 3 -13.39 23.86 -6.37
CA SER A 3 -12.77 22.82 -7.18
C SER A 3 -11.76 22.11 -6.28
N SER A 4 -12.05 20.87 -5.87
CA SER A 4 -11.08 20.04 -5.18
C SER A 4 -9.98 19.71 -6.20
N SER A 5 -8.92 20.52 -6.23
CA SER A 5 -7.69 20.16 -6.91
C SER A 5 -7.25 18.81 -6.33
N GLY A 6 -7.01 17.83 -7.18
CA GLY A 6 -6.44 16.54 -6.74
C GLY A 6 -5.21 16.83 -5.91
N GLY A 7 -5.09 16.18 -4.75
CA GLY A 7 -4.00 16.38 -3.82
C GLY A 7 -2.62 16.22 -4.49
N ASN A 8 -1.61 16.81 -3.87
CA ASN A 8 -0.22 16.64 -4.32
C ASN A 8 0.27 15.24 -3.90
N ARG A 9 0.19 14.29 -4.84
CA ARG A 9 0.40 12.85 -4.59
C ARG A 9 1.87 12.44 -4.62
N ALA A 10 2.19 11.39 -3.85
CA ALA A 10 3.33 10.52 -4.09
C ALA A 10 2.87 9.06 -4.12
N LEU A 11 3.43 8.25 -5.02
CA LEU A 11 3.20 6.80 -5.06
C LEU A 11 4.25 6.10 -4.21
N LEU A 12 3.82 5.40 -3.16
CA LEU A 12 4.65 4.53 -2.33
C LEU A 12 4.54 3.08 -2.81
N VAL A 13 5.66 2.50 -3.21
CA VAL A 13 5.80 1.10 -3.63
C VAL A 13 6.53 0.37 -2.51
N ILE A 14 5.78 -0.30 -1.64
CA ILE A 14 6.29 -0.82 -0.37
C ILE A 14 6.61 -2.31 -0.48
N ASP A 15 7.85 -2.66 -0.18
CA ASP A 15 8.35 -4.01 0.05
C ASP A 15 8.04 -5.00 -1.09
N VAL A 16 8.12 -4.57 -2.34
CA VAL A 16 7.96 -5.46 -3.51
C VAL A 16 9.26 -6.24 -3.70
N GLN A 17 9.50 -7.20 -2.80
CA GLN A 17 10.72 -7.99 -2.68
C GLN A 17 10.49 -9.45 -3.06
N ASN A 18 11.54 -10.15 -3.46
CA ASN A 18 11.48 -11.54 -3.87
C ASN A 18 10.97 -12.48 -2.77
N GLU A 19 11.09 -12.10 -1.48
CA GLU A 19 10.54 -12.85 -0.35
C GLU A 19 9.05 -13.12 -0.50
N TYR A 20 8.30 -12.13 -1.02
CA TYR A 20 6.86 -12.22 -1.22
C TYR A 20 6.43 -12.93 -2.50
N ILE A 21 7.36 -13.18 -3.43
CA ILE A 21 7.06 -13.76 -4.75
C ILE A 21 7.60 -15.21 -4.84
N THR A 22 8.88 -15.38 -4.62
CA THR A 22 9.59 -16.67 -4.77
C THR A 22 10.23 -17.16 -3.47
N GLY A 23 10.22 -16.32 -2.41
CA GLY A 23 10.81 -16.63 -1.10
C GLY A 23 9.88 -17.43 -0.19
N ASN A 24 10.03 -17.24 1.12
CA ASN A 24 9.38 -18.04 2.17
C ASN A 24 8.04 -17.45 2.63
N LEU A 25 7.70 -16.20 2.26
CA LEU A 25 6.50 -15.50 2.71
C LEU A 25 5.62 -15.08 1.51
N ARG A 26 5.21 -16.05 0.71
CA ARG A 26 4.57 -15.80 -0.59
C ARG A 26 3.17 -15.23 -0.44
N ILE A 27 2.91 -14.13 -1.15
CA ILE A 27 1.58 -13.55 -1.26
C ILE A 27 0.63 -14.56 -1.91
N ALA A 28 -0.54 -14.76 -1.28
CA ALA A 28 -1.54 -15.71 -1.74
C ALA A 28 -2.82 -15.03 -2.26
N HIS A 29 -3.17 -13.82 -1.76
CA HIS A 29 -4.35 -13.10 -2.25
C HIS A 29 -4.18 -11.57 -2.14
N PRO A 30 -4.54 -10.79 -3.19
CA PRO A 30 -4.68 -11.24 -4.58
C PRO A 30 -3.42 -11.91 -5.09
N SER A 31 -3.58 -12.78 -6.09
CA SER A 31 -2.42 -13.46 -6.69
C SER A 31 -1.35 -12.47 -7.16
N VAL A 32 -0.08 -12.84 -6.99
CA VAL A 32 1.05 -12.03 -7.52
C VAL A 32 0.97 -11.85 -9.04
N PHE A 33 0.30 -12.76 -9.77
CA PHE A 33 0.04 -12.61 -11.21
C PHE A 33 -0.97 -11.49 -11.52
N ILE A 34 -1.70 -10.99 -10.51
CA ILE A 34 -2.58 -9.82 -10.58
C ILE A 34 -1.87 -8.61 -10.00
N SER A 35 -1.39 -8.72 -8.78
CA SER A 35 -0.87 -7.55 -8.04
C SER A 35 0.43 -6.99 -8.62
N LEU A 36 1.39 -7.83 -9.06
CA LEU A 36 2.64 -7.33 -9.65
C LEU A 36 2.46 -6.53 -10.95
N PRO A 37 1.66 -7.01 -11.95
CA PRO A 37 1.34 -6.20 -13.11
C PRO A 37 0.67 -4.87 -12.75
N ASN A 38 -0.25 -4.87 -11.76
CA ASN A 38 -0.92 -3.66 -11.31
C ASN A 38 0.03 -2.67 -10.63
N ILE A 39 0.97 -3.15 -9.80
CA ILE A 39 2.05 -2.32 -9.27
C ILE A 39 2.84 -1.68 -10.41
N GLY A 40 3.21 -2.45 -11.42
CA GLY A 40 3.91 -1.95 -12.60
C GLY A 40 3.12 -0.89 -13.37
N ARG A 41 1.81 -1.08 -13.53
CA ARG A 41 0.90 -0.10 -14.17
C ARG A 41 0.80 1.18 -13.35
N ALA A 42 0.64 1.07 -12.03
CA ALA A 42 0.62 2.22 -11.13
C ALA A 42 1.90 3.05 -11.25
N MET A 43 3.07 2.40 -11.25
CA MET A 43 4.36 3.09 -11.45
C MET A 43 4.42 3.80 -12.81
N SER A 44 3.99 3.14 -13.90
CA SER A 44 3.96 3.75 -15.23
C SER A 44 3.00 4.95 -15.30
N SER A 45 1.83 4.85 -14.67
CA SER A 45 0.85 5.94 -14.59
C SER A 45 1.38 7.12 -13.77
N ALA A 46 2.04 6.85 -12.64
CA ALA A 46 2.69 7.87 -11.82
C ALA A 46 3.76 8.62 -12.61
N GLU A 47 4.65 7.89 -13.29
CA GLU A 47 5.71 8.47 -14.11
C GLU A 47 5.14 9.37 -15.24
N SER A 48 4.14 8.88 -15.96
CA SER A 48 3.50 9.63 -17.05
C SER A 48 2.79 10.90 -16.58
N ALA A 49 2.26 10.90 -15.35
CA ALA A 49 1.56 12.03 -14.75
C ALA A 49 2.47 12.95 -13.92
N GLY A 50 3.75 12.65 -13.80
CA GLY A 50 4.69 13.42 -12.99
C GLY A 50 4.49 13.26 -11.48
N VAL A 51 3.81 12.19 -11.04
CA VAL A 51 3.66 11.84 -9.62
C VAL A 51 4.97 11.20 -9.15
N PRO A 52 5.64 11.73 -8.12
CA PRO A 52 6.88 11.17 -7.61
C PRO A 52 6.66 9.77 -7.02
N ILE A 53 7.66 8.90 -7.23
CA ILE A 53 7.64 7.48 -6.83
C ILE A 53 8.67 7.26 -5.73
N VAL A 54 8.20 6.74 -4.59
CA VAL A 54 9.05 6.29 -3.48
C VAL A 54 9.04 4.77 -3.44
N VAL A 55 10.20 4.14 -3.56
CA VAL A 55 10.36 2.70 -3.35
C VAL A 55 10.85 2.45 -1.93
N VAL A 56 10.12 1.60 -1.22
CA VAL A 56 10.44 1.22 0.15
C VAL A 56 10.88 -0.24 0.18
N GLN A 57 11.96 -0.53 0.91
CA GLN A 57 12.51 -1.88 1.04
C GLN A 57 12.68 -2.25 2.51
N ASN A 58 12.08 -3.36 2.92
CA ASN A 58 12.29 -3.92 4.24
C ASN A 58 13.65 -4.61 4.32
N VAL A 59 14.34 -4.41 5.44
CA VAL A 59 15.65 -5.03 5.70
C VAL A 59 15.67 -5.64 7.10
N ALA A 60 16.20 -6.85 7.19
CA ALA A 60 16.44 -7.54 8.45
C ALA A 60 17.92 -7.90 8.61
N PRO A 61 18.39 -8.18 9.85
CA PRO A 61 19.75 -8.63 10.08
C PRO A 61 20.12 -9.85 9.23
N PRO A 62 21.42 -10.06 8.91
CA PRO A 62 21.84 -11.17 8.03
C PRO A 62 21.44 -12.57 8.49
N ALA A 63 21.21 -12.79 9.79
CA ALA A 63 20.76 -14.07 10.34
C ALA A 63 19.23 -14.25 10.34
N SER A 64 18.47 -13.27 9.86
CA SER A 64 17.01 -13.36 9.82
C SER A 64 16.55 -14.41 8.81
N PRO A 65 15.50 -15.19 9.11
CA PRO A 65 14.91 -16.12 8.15
C PRO A 65 14.19 -15.43 6.99
N LEU A 66 13.85 -14.14 7.13
CA LEU A 66 13.13 -13.34 6.14
C LEU A 66 13.86 -12.01 5.93
N PHE A 67 13.92 -11.53 4.70
CA PHE A 67 14.49 -10.22 4.33
C PHE A 67 15.94 -9.99 4.80
N ALA A 68 16.69 -11.05 5.05
CA ALA A 68 18.10 -10.93 5.46
C ALA A 68 18.89 -10.12 4.45
N ARG A 69 19.56 -9.06 4.90
CA ARG A 69 20.35 -8.19 4.01
C ARG A 69 21.32 -9.01 3.13
N GLY A 70 21.25 -8.77 1.82
CA GLY A 70 22.06 -9.47 0.82
C GLY A 70 21.47 -10.80 0.31
N SER A 71 20.41 -11.32 0.94
CA SER A 71 19.73 -12.54 0.47
C SER A 71 18.90 -12.30 -0.79
N HIS A 72 18.53 -13.38 -1.50
CA HIS A 72 17.58 -13.30 -2.62
C HIS A 72 16.23 -12.73 -2.18
N GLY A 73 15.71 -13.15 -1.03
CA GLY A 73 14.43 -12.66 -0.50
C GLY A 73 14.43 -11.16 -0.18
N TRP A 74 15.56 -10.63 0.27
CA TRP A 74 15.71 -9.18 0.51
C TRP A 74 15.68 -8.35 -0.77
N GLN A 75 16.19 -8.87 -1.91
CA GLN A 75 16.27 -8.09 -3.15
C GLN A 75 14.87 -7.65 -3.60
N LEU A 76 14.80 -6.41 -4.12
CA LEU A 76 13.63 -5.93 -4.82
C LEU A 76 13.34 -6.83 -6.03
N HIS A 77 12.06 -7.10 -6.26
CA HIS A 77 11.65 -7.83 -7.46
C HIS A 77 12.02 -7.03 -8.74
N PRO A 78 12.49 -7.69 -9.82
CA PRO A 78 12.92 -7.01 -11.05
C PRO A 78 11.89 -6.03 -11.64
N SER A 79 10.59 -6.32 -11.49
CA SER A 79 9.51 -5.45 -11.97
C SER A 79 9.48 -4.05 -11.31
N VAL A 80 10.15 -3.88 -10.18
CA VAL A 80 10.29 -2.61 -9.46
C VAL A 80 11.74 -2.14 -9.47
N ALA A 81 12.69 -3.04 -9.29
CA ALA A 81 14.12 -2.71 -9.19
C ALA A 81 14.65 -1.93 -10.41
N SER A 82 14.18 -2.26 -11.61
CA SER A 82 14.59 -1.66 -12.88
C SER A 82 13.87 -0.36 -13.24
N ARG A 83 12.86 0.05 -12.45
CA ARG A 83 12.03 1.23 -12.75
C ARG A 83 12.59 2.49 -12.10
N ARG A 84 12.21 3.64 -12.67
CA ARG A 84 12.49 4.95 -12.09
C ARG A 84 11.87 5.05 -10.68
N ARG A 85 12.61 5.70 -9.79
CA ARG A 85 12.16 6.14 -8.48
C ARG A 85 12.75 7.50 -8.15
N ASP A 86 12.00 8.32 -7.46
CA ASP A 86 12.43 9.67 -7.04
C ASP A 86 13.02 9.65 -5.64
N HIS A 87 12.67 8.63 -4.85
CA HIS A 87 13.24 8.39 -3.52
C HIS A 87 13.29 6.90 -3.21
N PHE A 88 14.22 6.53 -2.34
CA PHE A 88 14.41 5.16 -1.87
C PHE A 88 14.55 5.14 -0.35
N VAL A 89 13.79 4.28 0.30
CA VAL A 89 13.75 4.15 1.75
C VAL A 89 14.04 2.71 2.15
N GLU A 90 15.04 2.49 2.99
CA GLU A 90 15.19 1.23 3.73
C GLU A 90 14.53 1.36 5.10
N LYS A 91 13.78 0.35 5.52
CA LYS A 91 13.12 0.30 6.83
C LYS A 91 13.31 -1.04 7.52
N THR A 92 13.25 -1.02 8.84
CA THR A 92 13.32 -2.20 9.71
C THR A 92 12.03 -2.45 10.50
N LEU A 93 11.09 -1.49 10.46
CA LEU A 93 9.80 -1.53 11.13
C LEU A 93 8.66 -1.55 10.12
N PRO A 94 7.43 -1.95 10.49
CA PRO A 94 6.32 -2.03 9.56
C PRO A 94 6.02 -0.73 8.83
N SER A 95 5.87 0.39 9.55
CA SER A 95 5.61 1.68 8.91
C SER A 95 6.81 2.20 8.14
N ALA A 96 6.58 2.70 6.93
CA ALA A 96 7.61 3.35 6.10
C ALA A 96 8.13 4.66 6.69
N PHE A 97 7.46 5.25 7.67
CA PHE A 97 7.89 6.45 8.36
C PHE A 97 8.84 6.16 9.51
N ALA A 98 8.71 4.98 10.13
CA ALA A 98 9.40 4.69 11.38
C ALA A 98 10.91 4.50 11.19
N GLY A 99 11.69 5.44 11.71
CA GLY A 99 13.16 5.41 11.62
C GLY A 99 13.72 5.72 10.23
N THR A 100 12.95 6.42 9.38
CA THR A 100 13.34 6.79 8.01
C THR A 100 13.24 8.29 7.79
N ASP A 101 13.71 8.76 6.64
CA ASP A 101 13.61 10.16 6.21
C ASP A 101 12.33 10.46 5.39
N LEU A 102 11.41 9.49 5.24
CA LEU A 102 10.22 9.64 4.40
C LEU A 102 9.41 10.90 4.74
N ALA A 103 9.18 11.17 6.03
CA ALA A 103 8.38 12.32 6.44
C ALA A 103 8.96 13.64 5.95
N SER A 104 10.26 13.88 6.18
CA SER A 104 10.94 15.09 5.74
C SER A 104 11.01 15.21 4.22
N TRP A 105 11.18 14.08 3.52
CA TRP A 105 11.18 14.05 2.06
C TRP A 105 9.83 14.46 1.47
N LEU A 106 8.72 13.98 2.05
CA LEU A 106 7.35 14.34 1.65
C LEU A 106 7.05 15.82 1.94
N GLU A 107 7.41 16.28 3.15
CA GLU A 107 7.21 17.67 3.57
C GLU A 107 7.95 18.65 2.64
N ALA A 108 9.21 18.40 2.33
CA ALA A 108 10.00 19.23 1.43
C ALA A 108 9.40 19.36 0.01
N ARG A 109 8.51 18.45 -0.39
CA ARG A 109 7.78 18.44 -1.67
C ARG A 109 6.32 18.82 -1.54
N GLN A 110 5.89 19.20 -0.34
CA GLN A 110 4.50 19.57 -0.06
C GLN A 110 3.51 18.47 -0.46
N ILE A 111 3.92 17.20 -0.35
CA ILE A 111 3.04 16.05 -0.59
C ILE A 111 2.00 15.99 0.52
N ASP A 112 0.73 15.91 0.15
CA ASP A 112 -0.41 15.82 1.06
C ASP A 112 -1.18 14.50 0.94
N THR A 113 -0.90 13.71 -0.11
CA THR A 113 -1.62 12.49 -0.41
C THR A 113 -0.65 11.36 -0.76
N LEU A 114 -0.77 10.22 -0.08
CA LEU A 114 0.01 9.01 -0.34
C LEU A 114 -0.84 7.97 -1.05
N SER A 115 -0.48 7.61 -2.26
CA SER A 115 -1.03 6.44 -2.94
C SER A 115 -0.14 5.25 -2.65
N VAL A 116 -0.68 4.18 -2.06
CA VAL A 116 0.09 3.07 -1.47
C VAL A 116 -0.18 1.77 -2.21
N THR A 117 0.89 1.07 -2.57
CA THR A 117 0.88 -0.24 -3.24
C THR A 117 2.02 -1.13 -2.72
N GLY A 118 1.98 -2.43 -2.98
CA GLY A 118 3.01 -3.39 -2.54
C GLY A 118 2.54 -4.36 -1.47
N TYR A 119 3.42 -4.76 -0.54
CA TYR A 119 3.16 -5.86 0.40
C TYR A 119 3.55 -5.52 1.84
N MET A 120 2.90 -6.09 2.84
CA MET A 120 1.59 -6.78 2.83
C MET A 120 0.49 -5.80 3.23
N THR A 121 -0.70 -6.00 2.68
CA THR A 121 -1.89 -5.16 2.95
C THR A 121 -2.12 -4.93 4.44
N HIS A 122 -2.07 -5.99 5.23
CA HIS A 122 -2.39 -6.00 6.66
C HIS A 122 -1.21 -5.68 7.59
N ASN A 123 -0.04 -5.42 7.05
CA ASN A 123 1.16 -5.14 7.84
C ASN A 123 1.78 -3.79 7.41
N CYS A 124 2.79 -3.81 6.53
CA CYS A 124 3.54 -2.61 6.17
C CYS A 124 2.66 -1.52 5.54
N LEU A 125 1.69 -1.92 4.69
CA LEU A 125 0.78 -0.94 4.08
C LEU A 125 -0.17 -0.34 5.12
N ALA A 126 -0.86 -1.17 5.90
CA ALA A 126 -1.77 -0.69 6.93
C ALA A 126 -1.07 0.19 7.97
N ALA A 127 0.12 -0.22 8.47
CA ALA A 127 0.91 0.56 9.41
C ALA A 127 1.30 1.93 8.83
N THR A 128 1.73 1.98 7.57
CA THR A 128 2.11 3.22 6.89
C THR A 128 0.90 4.13 6.67
N ILE A 129 -0.24 3.58 6.23
CA ILE A 129 -1.48 4.33 6.00
C ILE A 129 -2.03 4.94 7.29
N ILE A 130 -2.04 4.17 8.38
CA ILE A 130 -2.51 4.66 9.69
C ILE A 130 -1.60 5.78 10.21
N GLU A 131 -0.28 5.62 10.08
CA GLU A 131 0.67 6.65 10.48
C GLU A 131 0.56 7.90 9.58
N ALA A 132 0.35 7.74 8.28
CA ALA A 132 0.10 8.86 7.36
C ALA A 132 -1.07 9.72 7.83
N MET A 133 -2.19 9.09 8.21
CA MET A 133 -3.35 9.80 8.76
C MET A 133 -3.00 10.56 10.06
N HIS A 134 -2.23 9.97 10.97
CA HIS A 134 -1.80 10.63 12.21
C HIS A 134 -0.87 11.82 11.93
N ARG A 135 -0.21 11.85 10.77
CA ARG A 135 0.61 12.96 10.29
C ARG A 135 -0.18 14.01 9.49
N GLY A 136 -1.50 13.84 9.37
CA GLY A 136 -2.36 14.77 8.61
C GLY A 136 -2.35 14.56 7.10
N LEU A 137 -1.76 13.47 6.61
CA LEU A 137 -1.75 13.12 5.19
C LEU A 137 -3.03 12.36 4.80
N HIS A 138 -3.47 12.55 3.58
CA HIS A 138 -4.46 11.67 2.96
C HIS A 138 -3.79 10.39 2.45
N ALA A 139 -4.53 9.28 2.44
CA ALA A 139 -4.04 8.03 1.89
C ALA A 139 -5.02 7.40 0.90
N GLU A 140 -4.47 6.76 -0.10
CA GLU A 140 -5.16 5.96 -1.12
C GLU A 140 -4.50 4.58 -1.16
N LEU A 141 -5.28 3.50 -1.13
CA LEU A 141 -4.78 2.13 -1.23
C LEU A 141 -5.23 1.52 -2.55
N LEU A 142 -4.27 1.05 -3.36
CA LEU A 142 -4.56 0.31 -4.57
C LEU A 142 -4.77 -1.17 -4.21
N ALA A 143 -6.03 -1.56 -4.00
CA ALA A 143 -6.38 -2.88 -3.44
C ALA A 143 -5.98 -4.06 -4.33
N ASP A 144 -6.01 -3.90 -5.65
CA ASP A 144 -5.60 -4.91 -6.64
C ASP A 144 -4.09 -4.89 -6.95
N ALA A 145 -3.36 -3.94 -6.36
CA ALA A 145 -1.90 -3.79 -6.44
C ALA A 145 -1.21 -4.01 -5.08
N CYS A 146 -1.85 -4.75 -4.18
CA CYS A 146 -1.28 -5.19 -2.91
C CYS A 146 -1.70 -6.64 -2.61
N GLY A 147 -1.33 -7.18 -1.46
CA GLY A 147 -1.69 -8.57 -1.16
C GLY A 147 -1.33 -9.01 0.25
N SER A 148 -1.86 -10.17 0.61
CA SER A 148 -1.75 -10.77 1.95
C SER A 148 -1.31 -12.22 1.89
N VAL A 149 -0.87 -12.73 3.03
CA VAL A 149 -0.57 -14.14 3.29
C VAL A 149 -1.58 -14.70 4.29
N PRO A 150 -1.82 -16.03 4.35
CA PRO A 150 -2.66 -16.63 5.38
C PRO A 150 -1.89 -16.77 6.69
N TYR A 151 -2.59 -16.74 7.82
CA TYR A 151 -2.01 -17.01 9.14
C TYR A 151 -2.78 -18.10 9.89
N ARG A 152 -2.02 -18.92 10.65
CA ARG A 152 -2.54 -19.84 11.68
C ARG A 152 -1.70 -19.67 12.94
N ASN A 153 -2.34 -19.37 14.06
CA ASN A 153 -1.70 -19.20 15.37
C ASN A 153 -2.70 -19.51 16.50
N ALA A 154 -2.37 -19.18 17.75
CA ALA A 154 -3.23 -19.43 18.91
C ALA A 154 -4.59 -18.72 18.86
N ALA A 155 -4.71 -17.60 18.13
CA ALA A 155 -5.96 -16.88 17.93
C ALA A 155 -6.88 -17.53 16.88
N GLY A 156 -6.37 -18.47 16.06
CA GLY A 156 -7.14 -19.17 15.04
C GLY A 156 -6.48 -19.19 13.67
N PHE A 157 -7.29 -19.30 12.64
CA PHE A 157 -6.88 -19.29 11.24
C PHE A 157 -7.63 -18.23 10.45
N ALA A 158 -6.91 -17.51 9.60
CA ALA A 158 -7.49 -16.60 8.60
C ALA A 158 -6.81 -16.84 7.25
N SER A 159 -7.60 -16.98 6.19
CA SER A 159 -7.08 -17.06 4.83
C SER A 159 -6.48 -15.72 4.39
N ALA A 160 -5.63 -15.74 3.37
CA ALA A 160 -5.09 -14.50 2.80
C ALA A 160 -6.21 -13.60 2.24
N GLU A 161 -7.26 -14.19 1.69
CA GLU A 161 -8.44 -13.47 1.18
C GLU A 161 -9.21 -12.78 2.31
N ASP A 162 -9.49 -13.49 3.40
CA ASP A 162 -10.18 -12.92 4.56
C ASP A 162 -9.39 -11.77 5.17
N ILE A 163 -8.08 -11.94 5.32
CA ILE A 163 -7.18 -10.91 5.84
C ILE A 163 -7.19 -9.69 4.91
N HIS A 164 -6.98 -9.89 3.61
CA HIS A 164 -6.96 -8.81 2.64
C HIS A 164 -8.28 -8.05 2.64
N ARG A 165 -9.41 -8.75 2.56
CA ARG A 165 -10.76 -8.19 2.59
C ARG A 165 -11.04 -7.42 3.87
N ALA A 166 -10.73 -8.00 5.03
CA ALA A 166 -10.96 -7.36 6.32
C ALA A 166 -10.19 -6.03 6.43
N PHE A 167 -8.90 -6.03 6.04
CA PHE A 167 -8.08 -4.82 6.11
C PHE A 167 -8.50 -3.76 5.09
N THR A 168 -8.84 -4.13 3.86
CA THR A 168 -9.32 -3.15 2.86
C THR A 168 -10.63 -2.51 3.31
N VAL A 169 -11.59 -3.28 3.84
CA VAL A 169 -12.84 -2.75 4.41
C VAL A 169 -12.60 -1.82 5.60
N VAL A 170 -11.71 -2.20 6.52
CA VAL A 170 -11.37 -1.36 7.68
C VAL A 170 -10.66 -0.08 7.25
N LEU A 171 -9.70 -0.17 6.33
CA LEU A 171 -8.97 1.00 5.83
C LEU A 171 -9.91 1.98 5.13
N GLU A 172 -10.84 1.51 4.28
CA GLU A 172 -11.84 2.34 3.61
C GLU A 172 -12.75 3.08 4.60
N SER A 173 -13.09 2.47 5.73
CA SER A 173 -14.01 3.08 6.69
C SER A 173 -13.48 4.36 7.34
N ARG A 174 -12.16 4.63 7.30
CA ARG A 174 -11.57 5.79 7.98
C ARG A 174 -10.23 6.27 7.43
N PHE A 175 -9.35 5.34 7.01
CA PHE A 175 -7.91 5.61 6.92
C PHE A 175 -7.46 5.96 5.50
N ALA A 176 -8.07 5.39 4.47
CA ALA A 176 -7.69 5.57 3.09
C ALA A 176 -8.90 5.49 2.15
N ALA A 177 -8.80 6.08 0.96
CA ALA A 177 -9.63 5.70 -0.16
C ALA A 177 -9.11 4.37 -0.75
N VAL A 178 -9.92 3.32 -0.72
CA VAL A 178 -9.54 1.99 -1.24
C VAL A 178 -10.10 1.83 -2.65
N VAL A 179 -9.21 1.76 -3.64
CA VAL A 179 -9.59 1.78 -5.06
C VAL A 179 -8.83 0.72 -5.85
N THR A 180 -9.26 0.49 -7.09
CA THR A 180 -8.48 -0.30 -8.06
C THR A 180 -7.39 0.55 -8.70
N THR A 181 -6.39 -0.10 -9.29
CA THR A 181 -5.34 0.57 -10.07
C THR A 181 -5.93 1.38 -11.22
N ASP A 182 -6.99 0.90 -11.87
CA ASP A 182 -7.67 1.61 -12.97
C ASP A 182 -8.32 2.91 -12.48
N THR A 183 -9.12 2.84 -11.42
CA THR A 183 -9.75 4.01 -10.79
C THR A 183 -8.72 5.03 -10.35
N TRP A 184 -7.62 4.58 -9.75
CA TRP A 184 -6.53 5.45 -9.34
C TRP A 184 -5.85 6.13 -10.54
N THR A 185 -5.55 5.38 -11.60
CA THR A 185 -4.94 5.91 -12.82
C THR A 185 -5.80 7.00 -13.46
N GLU A 186 -7.11 6.78 -13.55
CA GLU A 186 -8.04 7.80 -14.05
C GLU A 186 -8.04 9.06 -13.18
N ALA A 187 -8.07 8.89 -11.85
CA ALA A 187 -8.05 10.01 -10.92
C ALA A 187 -6.75 10.83 -11.03
N VAL A 188 -5.60 10.16 -11.19
CA VAL A 188 -4.31 10.82 -11.38
C VAL A 188 -4.28 11.63 -12.69
N VAL A 189 -4.71 11.03 -13.81
CA VAL A 189 -4.76 11.71 -15.12
C VAL A 189 -5.69 12.93 -15.08
N ARG A 190 -6.82 12.80 -14.41
CA ARG A 190 -7.82 13.89 -14.28
C ARG A 190 -7.51 14.86 -13.14
N ARG A 191 -6.46 14.64 -12.38
CA ARG A 191 -6.10 15.40 -11.17
C ARG A 191 -7.27 15.52 -10.18
N GLN A 192 -7.98 14.43 -9.95
CA GLN A 192 -9.12 14.36 -9.06
C GLN A 192 -8.72 13.73 -7.72
N SER A 193 -9.31 14.20 -6.62
CA SER A 193 -9.21 13.53 -5.32
C SER A 193 -10.10 12.29 -5.31
N LEU A 194 -9.66 11.26 -4.59
CA LEU A 194 -10.44 10.05 -4.34
C LEU A 194 -11.12 10.17 -2.97
N PRO A 195 -12.45 10.08 -2.90
CA PRO A 195 -13.15 10.16 -1.64
C PRO A 195 -12.91 8.88 -0.83
N ARG A 196 -12.65 9.02 0.45
CA ARG A 196 -12.65 7.92 1.41
C ARG A 196 -14.01 7.79 2.08
N GLY A 197 -14.33 6.59 2.57
CA GLY A 197 -15.49 6.33 3.40
C GLY A 197 -15.40 6.97 4.79
N ASN A 198 -16.40 6.70 5.62
CA ASN A 198 -16.40 7.07 7.03
C ASN A 198 -17.05 5.96 7.88
N ILE A 199 -16.70 5.93 9.16
CA ILE A 199 -17.16 4.88 10.10
C ILE A 199 -18.71 4.82 10.19
N VAL A 200 -19.38 5.96 10.24
CA VAL A 200 -20.84 6.01 10.41
C VAL A 200 -21.53 5.41 9.20
N ALA A 201 -21.16 5.83 7.99
CA ALA A 201 -21.75 5.32 6.76
C ALA A 201 -21.42 3.82 6.56
N SER A 202 -20.19 3.40 6.83
CA SER A 202 -19.76 1.99 6.72
C SER A 202 -20.54 1.10 7.70
N TYR A 203 -20.72 1.53 8.93
CA TYR A 203 -21.50 0.80 9.93
C TYR A 203 -22.98 0.73 9.56
N ALA A 204 -23.60 1.86 9.18
CA ALA A 204 -25.00 1.90 8.78
C ALA A 204 -25.29 0.98 7.58
N ALA A 205 -24.39 0.95 6.59
CA ALA A 205 -24.51 0.02 5.46
C ALA A 205 -24.41 -1.44 5.89
N ALA A 206 -23.54 -1.78 6.84
CA ALA A 206 -23.38 -3.15 7.32
C ALA A 206 -24.62 -3.67 8.05
N ILE A 207 -25.22 -2.86 8.96
CA ILE A 207 -26.41 -3.30 9.71
C ILE A 207 -27.67 -3.37 8.84
N SER A 208 -27.77 -2.59 7.75
CA SER A 208 -28.90 -2.69 6.82
C SER A 208 -28.92 -4.03 6.06
N LEU A 209 -27.76 -4.64 5.80
CA LEU A 209 -27.67 -5.96 5.16
C LEU A 209 -28.15 -7.08 6.10
N THR A 210 -27.86 -6.98 7.40
CA THR A 210 -28.29 -7.99 8.40
C THR A 210 -29.77 -7.91 8.75
N ALA A 211 -30.41 -6.76 8.54
CA ALA A 211 -31.88 -6.60 8.77
C ALA A 211 -32.73 -7.14 7.60
N SER A 212 -32.12 -7.46 6.46
CA SER A 212 -32.79 -7.95 5.25
C SER A 212 -32.59 -9.46 5.02
N SER A 213 -31.89 -10.15 5.91
CA SER A 213 -31.63 -11.60 5.92
C SER A 213 -32.31 -12.28 7.10
#